data_fd6bd4f6b41533c34bec9b5107cb6f08
#
_entry.id   fd6bd4f6b41533c34bec9b5107cb6f08
#
_cell.length_a   1.000
_cell.length_b   1.000
_cell.length_c   1.000
_cell.angle_alpha   90.00
_cell.angle_beta   90.00
_cell.angle_gamma   90.00
#
_symmetry.space_group_name_H-M   'P 1'
#
loop_
_entity.id
_entity.type
_entity.pdbx_description
1 polymer ?
#
loop_
_entity_poly.entity_id
_entity_poly.type
_entity_poly.pdbx_seq_one_letter_code
_entity_poly.pdbx_strand_id
1 'polypeptide(L)'
;MAPMNSNQNNIGRTLWGTKKETGSSIYAIIDTARAPLIYPKLAESNNRKACLLMGEQARKLASVAPYLVQLGKNDPLLQWLLNQGWGKSWYIFLESGAPFVQLRNHARSFYRVTDDMGKQFFFRYFDPRVLRGFFPTCDPQQLCNMFGPVRRYFLESETVNELIEYMVTDQFKLVQSHIQL
;
A
#
# COMPACT_ATOMS: atom_id res chain seq x y z
N MET A 1 -4.05 -10.32 23.63
CA MET A 1 -3.50 -9.36 22.63
C MET A 1 -2.58 -8.40 23.36
N ALA A 2 -1.34 -8.25 22.92
CA ALA A 2 -0.46 -7.22 23.50
C ALA A 2 -1.03 -5.83 23.16
N PRO A 3 -0.98 -4.86 24.09
CA PRO A 3 -1.42 -3.50 23.81
C PRO A 3 -0.58 -2.88 22.67
N MET A 4 -1.22 -2.12 21.80
CA MET A 4 -0.53 -1.34 20.77
C MET A 4 0.43 -0.35 21.44
N ASN A 5 1.65 -0.23 20.92
CA ASN A 5 2.56 0.81 21.38
C ASN A 5 2.10 2.19 20.88
N SER A 6 2.68 3.27 21.42
CA SER A 6 2.30 4.65 21.06
C SER A 6 2.34 4.93 19.56
N ASN A 7 3.37 4.40 18.86
CA ASN A 7 3.58 4.61 17.43
C ASN A 7 2.48 3.95 16.58
N GLN A 8 2.04 2.77 16.94
CA GLN A 8 0.95 2.05 16.24
C GLN A 8 -0.38 2.77 16.39
N ASN A 9 -0.64 3.35 17.57
CA ASN A 9 -1.82 4.19 17.80
C ASN A 9 -1.77 5.45 16.92
N ASN A 10 -0.59 6.05 16.74
CA ASN A 10 -0.41 7.24 15.91
C ASN A 10 -0.61 6.91 14.42
N ILE A 11 -0.11 5.77 13.91
CA ILE A 11 -0.40 5.32 12.53
C ILE A 11 -1.92 5.17 12.35
N GLY A 12 -2.59 4.48 13.26
CA GLY A 12 -4.05 4.36 13.22
C GLY A 12 -4.76 5.72 13.18
N ARG A 13 -4.34 6.67 14.02
CA ARG A 13 -4.89 8.04 14.01
C ARG A 13 -4.65 8.76 12.68
N THR A 14 -3.49 8.59 12.07
CA THR A 14 -3.16 9.19 10.76
C THR A 14 -4.02 8.60 9.65
N LEU A 15 -4.12 7.29 9.56
CA LEU A 15 -4.88 6.61 8.51
C LEU A 15 -6.39 6.91 8.58
N TRP A 16 -6.96 7.00 9.80
CA TRP A 16 -8.40 7.26 10.03
C TRP A 16 -8.69 8.64 10.62
N GLY A 17 -7.73 9.57 10.59
CA GLY A 17 -7.87 10.90 11.16
C GLY A 17 -8.77 11.84 10.34
N THR A 18 -8.78 13.11 10.75
CA THR A 18 -9.66 14.15 10.19
C THR A 18 -9.45 14.42 8.69
N LYS A 19 -8.26 14.12 8.17
CA LYS A 19 -7.95 14.26 6.74
C LYS A 19 -8.56 13.16 5.86
N LYS A 20 -9.06 12.06 6.48
CA LYS A 20 -9.70 10.99 5.73
C LYS A 20 -11.03 11.48 5.14
N GLU A 21 -11.20 11.26 3.84
CA GLU A 21 -12.43 11.66 3.15
C GLU A 21 -13.61 10.77 3.56
N THR A 22 -14.78 11.41 3.73
CA THR A 22 -16.02 10.69 3.99
C THR A 22 -16.31 9.72 2.83
N GLY A 23 -16.61 8.46 3.16
CA GLY A 23 -16.86 7.42 2.16
C GLY A 23 -15.62 6.72 1.62
N SER A 24 -14.39 7.21 1.91
CA SER A 24 -13.18 6.49 1.54
C SER A 24 -12.87 5.34 2.49
N SER A 25 -12.11 4.37 2.02
CA SER A 25 -11.60 3.23 2.79
C SER A 25 -10.08 3.20 2.79
N ILE A 26 -9.50 2.57 3.82
CA ILE A 26 -8.07 2.32 3.91
C ILE A 26 -7.80 0.90 3.41
N TYR A 27 -6.75 0.79 2.64
CA TYR A 27 -6.26 -0.47 2.07
C TYR A 27 -4.78 -0.62 2.38
N ALA A 28 -4.29 -1.86 2.33
CA ALA A 28 -2.86 -2.14 2.23
C ALA A 28 -2.57 -2.91 0.93
N ILE A 29 -1.41 -2.68 0.33
CA ILE A 29 -0.82 -3.64 -0.59
C ILE A 29 0.30 -4.32 0.18
N ILE A 30 0.14 -5.63 0.41
CA ILE A 30 1.01 -6.45 1.24
C ILE A 30 1.83 -7.37 0.34
N ASP A 31 3.15 -7.31 0.46
CA ASP A 31 4.08 -8.19 -0.25
C ASP A 31 4.34 -9.46 0.56
N THR A 32 3.67 -10.55 0.22
CA THR A 32 3.82 -11.80 0.96
C THR A 32 5.19 -12.48 0.74
N ALA A 33 5.94 -12.07 -0.28
CA ALA A 33 7.30 -12.56 -0.49
C ALA A 33 8.31 -12.05 0.56
N ARG A 34 7.96 -11.04 1.36
CA ARG A 34 8.87 -10.43 2.36
C ARG A 34 9.13 -11.32 3.57
N ALA A 35 8.16 -12.14 3.97
CA ALA A 35 8.35 -13.12 5.05
C ALA A 35 7.35 -14.28 4.94
N PRO A 36 7.75 -15.52 5.24
CA PRO A 36 6.90 -16.71 5.10
C PRO A 36 5.62 -16.67 5.95
N LEU A 37 5.64 -15.90 7.04
CA LEU A 37 4.50 -15.80 7.98
C LEU A 37 3.38 -14.87 7.48
N ILE A 38 3.63 -14.04 6.44
CA ILE A 38 2.65 -13.05 5.97
C ILE A 38 1.47 -13.74 5.27
N TYR A 39 1.75 -14.66 4.36
CA TYR A 39 0.68 -15.32 3.59
C TYR A 39 -0.27 -16.14 4.46
N PRO A 40 0.17 -17.02 5.38
CA PRO A 40 -0.73 -17.72 6.30
C PRO A 40 -1.60 -16.74 7.10
N LYS A 41 -1.00 -15.68 7.66
CA LYS A 41 -1.74 -14.67 8.42
C LYS A 41 -2.79 -13.95 7.60
N LEU A 42 -2.45 -13.63 6.36
CA LEU A 42 -3.38 -13.03 5.40
C LEU A 42 -4.51 -14.01 5.02
N ALA A 43 -4.19 -15.28 4.80
CA ALA A 43 -5.17 -16.31 4.45
C ALA A 43 -6.22 -16.51 5.56
N GLU A 44 -5.80 -16.52 6.83
CA GLU A 44 -6.67 -16.62 8.01
C GLU A 44 -7.58 -15.40 8.22
N SER A 45 -7.22 -14.24 7.67
CA SER A 45 -8.00 -13.01 7.89
C SER A 45 -9.32 -13.03 7.13
N ASN A 46 -10.36 -12.43 7.71
CA ASN A 46 -11.67 -12.23 7.08
C ASN A 46 -11.74 -10.97 6.20
N ASN A 47 -10.61 -10.29 6.00
CA ASN A 47 -10.54 -9.07 5.20
C ASN A 47 -10.91 -9.34 3.74
N ARG A 48 -11.59 -8.39 3.11
CA ARG A 48 -11.71 -8.37 1.65
C ARG A 48 -10.33 -8.21 1.05
N LYS A 49 -9.89 -9.19 0.28
CA LYS A 49 -8.54 -9.24 -0.29
C LYS A 49 -8.53 -9.79 -1.70
N ALA A 50 -7.51 -9.41 -2.47
CA ALA A 50 -7.29 -9.91 -3.82
C ALA A 50 -5.80 -10.01 -4.13
N CYS A 51 -5.37 -11.13 -4.70
CA CYS A 51 -4.06 -11.28 -5.30
C CYS A 51 -3.92 -10.31 -6.48
N LEU A 52 -2.80 -9.61 -6.58
CA LEU A 52 -2.53 -8.70 -7.70
C LEU A 52 -1.97 -9.44 -8.93
N LEU A 53 -1.45 -10.65 -8.76
CA LEU A 53 -1.17 -11.55 -9.90
C LEU A 53 -2.48 -12.06 -10.51
N MET A 54 -2.41 -12.51 -11.76
CA MET A 54 -3.57 -13.03 -12.49
C MET A 54 -3.31 -14.42 -13.06
N GLY A 55 -4.40 -15.13 -13.37
CA GLY A 55 -4.36 -16.41 -14.05
C GLY A 55 -3.55 -17.48 -13.32
N GLU A 56 -2.72 -18.19 -14.06
CA GLU A 56 -1.90 -19.27 -13.53
C GLU A 56 -0.83 -18.78 -12.55
N GLN A 57 -0.28 -17.58 -12.76
CA GLN A 57 0.69 -16.99 -11.82
C GLN A 57 0.08 -16.76 -10.44
N ALA A 58 -1.18 -16.29 -10.37
CA ALA A 58 -1.88 -16.13 -9.10
C ALA A 58 -2.02 -17.45 -8.33
N ARG A 59 -2.19 -18.58 -9.04
CA ARG A 59 -2.27 -19.90 -8.40
C ARG A 59 -0.92 -20.42 -7.95
N LYS A 60 0.10 -20.35 -8.82
CA LYS A 60 1.43 -20.90 -8.55
C LYS A 60 2.22 -20.09 -7.52
N LEU A 61 2.03 -18.78 -7.49
CA LEU A 61 2.81 -17.85 -6.67
C LEU A 61 1.99 -17.23 -5.54
N ALA A 62 0.84 -17.80 -5.18
CA ALA A 62 -0.06 -17.24 -4.17
C ALA A 62 0.64 -16.86 -2.86
N SER A 63 1.56 -17.69 -2.38
CA SER A 63 2.26 -17.49 -1.11
C SER A 63 3.35 -16.39 -1.15
N VAL A 64 3.70 -15.91 -2.35
CA VAL A 64 4.76 -14.91 -2.56
C VAL A 64 4.28 -13.74 -3.44
N ALA A 65 2.98 -13.56 -3.56
CA ALA A 65 2.35 -12.53 -4.39
C ALA A 65 2.05 -11.25 -3.59
N PRO A 66 1.93 -10.09 -4.24
CA PRO A 66 1.33 -8.92 -3.62
C PRO A 66 -0.20 -9.05 -3.54
N TYR A 67 -0.77 -8.60 -2.42
CA TYR A 67 -2.22 -8.61 -2.17
C TYR A 67 -2.75 -7.24 -1.83
N LEU A 68 -3.81 -6.81 -2.51
CA LEU A 68 -4.64 -5.68 -2.07
C LEU A 68 -5.60 -6.17 -1.00
N VAL A 69 -5.63 -5.48 0.14
CA VAL A 69 -6.44 -5.83 1.32
C VAL A 69 -7.15 -4.59 1.83
N GLN A 70 -8.46 -4.68 2.04
CA GLN A 70 -9.24 -3.64 2.70
C GLN A 70 -9.11 -3.76 4.21
N LEU A 71 -8.79 -2.67 4.89
CA LEU A 71 -8.55 -2.63 6.33
C LEU A 71 -9.63 -1.85 7.08
N GLY A 72 -9.97 -2.35 8.26
CA GLY A 72 -10.79 -1.63 9.24
C GLY A 72 -9.94 -0.93 10.31
N LYS A 73 -10.51 0.06 11.00
CA LYS A 73 -9.79 0.83 12.03
C LYS A 73 -9.27 -0.03 13.18
N ASN A 74 -10.04 -1.03 13.61
CA ASN A 74 -9.71 -1.92 14.73
C ASN A 74 -9.40 -3.35 14.23
N ASP A 75 -8.89 -3.45 13.01
CA ASP A 75 -8.66 -4.72 12.32
C ASP A 75 -7.50 -5.49 12.98
N PRO A 76 -7.69 -6.76 13.38
CA PRO A 76 -6.62 -7.59 13.91
C PRO A 76 -5.45 -7.78 12.95
N LEU A 77 -5.72 -7.82 11.63
CA LEU A 77 -4.67 -7.91 10.62
C LEU A 77 -3.83 -6.63 10.59
N LEU A 78 -4.46 -5.45 10.64
CA LEU A 78 -3.74 -4.17 10.72
C LEU A 78 -2.82 -4.14 11.94
N GLN A 79 -3.35 -4.49 13.12
CA GLN A 79 -2.56 -4.53 14.35
C GLN A 79 -1.36 -5.46 14.23
N TRP A 80 -1.56 -6.63 13.63
CA TRP A 80 -0.50 -7.59 13.41
C TRP A 80 0.56 -7.06 12.41
N LEU A 81 0.13 -6.44 11.31
CA LEU A 81 1.04 -5.81 10.34
C LEU A 81 1.90 -4.74 11.00
N LEU A 82 1.30 -3.85 11.80
CA LEU A 82 2.02 -2.80 12.50
C LEU A 82 2.99 -3.37 13.54
N ASN A 83 2.61 -4.45 14.25
CA ASN A 83 3.47 -5.08 15.24
C ASN A 83 4.65 -5.83 14.65
N GLN A 84 4.43 -6.54 13.53
CA GLN A 84 5.40 -7.47 12.99
C GLN A 84 6.14 -6.93 11.76
N GLY A 85 5.52 -6.03 11.01
CA GLY A 85 5.97 -5.59 9.70
C GLY A 85 6.51 -4.17 9.62
N TRP A 86 6.26 -3.32 10.62
CA TRP A 86 6.76 -1.94 10.61
C TRP A 86 8.29 -1.91 10.56
N GLY A 87 8.85 -1.10 9.66
CA GLY A 87 10.29 -1.03 9.41
C GLY A 87 10.86 -2.19 8.58
N LYS A 88 10.02 -3.11 8.05
CA LYS A 88 10.47 -4.27 7.27
C LYS A 88 10.08 -4.25 5.80
N SER A 89 9.50 -3.17 5.34
CA SER A 89 9.05 -2.98 3.94
C SER A 89 8.08 -4.06 3.46
N TRP A 90 7.11 -4.43 4.31
CA TRP A 90 6.16 -5.50 3.97
C TRP A 90 4.94 -4.99 3.22
N TYR A 91 4.61 -3.70 3.34
CA TYR A 91 3.38 -3.12 2.82
C TYR A 91 3.47 -1.61 2.61
N ILE A 92 2.54 -1.11 1.83
CA ILE A 92 2.15 0.30 1.77
C ILE A 92 0.68 0.42 2.10
N PHE A 93 0.25 1.59 2.62
CA PHE A 93 -1.18 1.88 2.79
C PHE A 93 -1.67 2.85 1.72
N LEU A 94 -2.96 2.73 1.39
CA LEU A 94 -3.66 3.57 0.43
C LEU A 94 -4.98 4.03 1.03
N GLU A 95 -5.40 5.25 0.68
CA GLU A 95 -6.78 5.70 0.84
C GLU A 95 -7.45 5.81 -0.52
N SER A 96 -8.66 5.27 -0.64
CA SER A 96 -9.46 5.36 -1.86
C SER A 96 -10.95 5.34 -1.56
N GLY A 97 -11.72 6.17 -2.28
CA GLY A 97 -13.19 6.13 -2.31
C GLY A 97 -13.74 5.22 -3.42
N ALA A 98 -12.88 4.68 -4.28
CA ALA A 98 -13.30 3.85 -5.40
C ALA A 98 -13.78 2.45 -4.96
N PRO A 99 -14.66 1.81 -5.71
CA PRO A 99 -15.02 0.42 -5.50
C PRO A 99 -13.79 -0.50 -5.51
N PHE A 100 -13.78 -1.50 -4.64
CA PHE A 100 -12.65 -2.43 -4.50
C PHE A 100 -12.15 -3.04 -5.81
N VAL A 101 -13.08 -3.40 -6.72
CA VAL A 101 -12.73 -3.98 -8.02
C VAL A 101 -11.98 -2.97 -8.90
N GLN A 102 -12.39 -1.71 -8.88
CA GLN A 102 -11.72 -0.64 -9.61
C GLN A 102 -10.31 -0.41 -9.06
N LEU A 103 -10.17 -0.28 -7.74
CA LEU A 103 -8.86 -0.11 -7.10
C LEU A 103 -7.94 -1.32 -7.35
N ARG A 104 -8.48 -2.55 -7.30
CA ARG A 104 -7.72 -3.76 -7.63
C ARG A 104 -7.20 -3.74 -9.08
N ASN A 105 -8.04 -3.37 -10.03
CA ASN A 105 -7.66 -3.30 -11.44
C ASN A 105 -6.59 -2.24 -11.67
N HIS A 106 -6.74 -1.09 -11.03
CA HIS A 106 -5.74 -0.03 -11.01
C HIS A 106 -4.41 -0.53 -10.42
N ALA A 107 -4.42 -1.17 -9.25
CA ALA A 107 -3.23 -1.74 -8.65
C ALA A 107 -2.53 -2.78 -9.54
N ARG A 108 -3.29 -3.54 -10.32
CA ARG A 108 -2.75 -4.53 -11.28
C ARG A 108 -2.09 -3.90 -12.49
N SER A 109 -2.53 -2.72 -12.93
CA SER A 109 -2.01 -2.08 -14.15
C SER A 109 -0.54 -1.68 -14.04
N PHE A 110 -0.02 -1.48 -12.82
CA PHE A 110 1.39 -1.10 -12.61
C PHE A 110 2.32 -2.28 -12.36
N TYR A 111 1.79 -3.48 -12.13
CA TYR A 111 2.64 -4.63 -11.82
C TYR A 111 3.61 -4.99 -12.94
N ARG A 112 3.22 -4.70 -14.19
CA ARG A 112 4.06 -4.89 -15.37
C ARG A 112 4.23 -3.56 -16.09
N VAL A 113 5.46 -3.16 -16.29
CA VAL A 113 5.85 -2.01 -17.10
C VAL A 113 6.69 -2.50 -18.28
N THR A 114 6.57 -1.82 -19.40
CA THR A 114 7.32 -2.12 -20.61
C THR A 114 8.22 -0.93 -20.89
N ASP A 115 9.50 -1.18 -21.17
CA ASP A 115 10.41 -0.13 -21.62
C ASP A 115 10.20 0.21 -23.12
N ASP A 116 10.90 1.22 -23.59
CA ASP A 116 10.83 1.69 -24.98
C ASP A 116 11.29 0.63 -26.01
N MET A 117 11.99 -0.42 -25.55
CA MET A 117 12.43 -1.55 -26.35
C MET A 117 11.44 -2.74 -26.33
N GLY A 118 10.28 -2.59 -25.66
CA GLY A 118 9.26 -3.63 -25.54
C GLY A 118 9.55 -4.70 -24.49
N LYS A 119 10.63 -4.57 -23.70
CA LYS A 119 10.96 -5.51 -22.63
C LYS A 119 10.09 -5.27 -21.41
N GLN A 120 9.49 -6.35 -20.90
CA GLN A 120 8.63 -6.30 -19.72
C GLN A 120 9.44 -6.44 -18.43
N PHE A 121 9.10 -5.61 -17.44
CA PHE A 121 9.65 -5.63 -16.09
C PHE A 121 8.54 -5.71 -15.07
N PHE A 122 8.86 -6.29 -13.91
CA PHE A 122 7.98 -6.23 -12.74
C PHE A 122 8.29 -4.97 -11.93
N PHE A 123 7.35 -4.04 -11.90
CA PHE A 123 7.47 -2.85 -11.08
C PHE A 123 6.89 -3.11 -9.68
N ARG A 124 7.78 -3.23 -8.70
CA ARG A 124 7.39 -3.49 -7.31
C ARG A 124 7.02 -2.19 -6.58
N TYR A 125 6.09 -1.43 -7.13
CA TYR A 125 5.63 -0.16 -6.56
C TYR A 125 5.03 -0.30 -5.15
N PHE A 126 4.64 -1.50 -4.75
CA PHE A 126 4.14 -1.83 -3.41
C PHE A 126 5.26 -2.02 -2.37
N ASP A 127 6.53 -1.96 -2.75
CA ASP A 127 7.67 -1.89 -1.84
C ASP A 127 7.89 -0.42 -1.47
N PRO A 128 7.78 -0.03 -0.18
CA PRO A 128 7.93 1.37 0.23
C PRO A 128 9.26 1.99 -0.20
N ARG A 129 10.33 1.21 -0.27
CA ARG A 129 11.66 1.67 -0.71
C ARG A 129 11.67 2.08 -2.19
N VAL A 130 10.98 1.30 -3.02
CA VAL A 130 10.84 1.60 -4.46
C VAL A 130 9.98 2.84 -4.65
N LEU A 131 8.84 2.92 -3.97
CA LEU A 131 7.89 4.01 -4.17
C LEU A 131 8.43 5.35 -3.65
N ARG A 132 9.18 5.36 -2.53
CA ARG A 132 9.88 6.56 -2.03
C ARG A 132 10.87 7.14 -3.04
N GLY A 133 11.62 6.28 -3.73
CA GLY A 133 12.55 6.72 -4.79
C GLY A 133 11.84 7.15 -6.06
N PHE A 134 10.71 6.52 -6.38
CA PHE A 134 10.00 6.73 -7.65
C PHE A 134 9.14 8.01 -7.64
N PHE A 135 8.30 8.24 -6.63
CA PHE A 135 7.37 9.37 -6.60
C PHE A 135 8.03 10.74 -6.83
N PRO A 136 9.18 11.06 -6.21
CA PRO A 136 9.84 12.35 -6.43
C PRO A 136 10.37 12.56 -7.86
N THR A 137 10.51 11.48 -8.64
CA THR A 137 11.02 11.55 -10.03
C THR A 137 9.88 11.57 -11.06
N CYS A 138 8.63 11.41 -10.63
CA CYS A 138 7.49 11.35 -11.53
C CYS A 138 7.14 12.71 -12.13
N ASP A 139 6.86 12.73 -13.43
CA ASP A 139 6.18 13.84 -14.08
C ASP A 139 4.67 13.89 -13.71
N PRO A 140 3.95 14.98 -14.05
CA PRO A 140 2.53 15.11 -13.73
C PRO A 140 1.65 13.99 -14.34
N GLN A 141 1.98 13.49 -15.55
CA GLN A 141 1.22 12.41 -16.18
C GLN A 141 1.45 11.07 -15.45
N GLN A 142 2.67 10.80 -15.02
CA GLN A 142 3.00 9.62 -14.23
C GLN A 142 2.30 9.67 -12.86
N LEU A 143 2.28 10.83 -12.21
CA LEU A 143 1.54 11.03 -10.95
C LEU A 143 0.04 10.85 -11.16
N CYS A 144 -0.54 11.42 -12.21
CA CYS A 144 -1.94 11.22 -12.57
C CYS A 144 -2.26 9.72 -12.72
N ASN A 145 -1.41 8.99 -13.43
CA ASN A 145 -1.58 7.56 -13.63
C ASN A 145 -1.45 6.79 -12.31
N MET A 146 -0.42 7.06 -11.52
CA MET A 146 -0.15 6.34 -10.26
C MET A 146 -1.23 6.59 -9.20
N PHE A 147 -1.70 7.84 -9.08
CA PHE A 147 -2.76 8.15 -8.13
C PHE A 147 -4.12 7.65 -8.61
N GLY A 148 -4.57 7.96 -9.83
CA GLY A 148 -5.84 7.47 -10.37
C GLY A 148 -6.98 7.49 -9.34
N PRO A 149 -7.48 6.34 -8.86
CA PRO A 149 -8.51 6.25 -7.83
C PRO A 149 -7.94 6.35 -6.40
N VAL A 150 -6.62 6.46 -6.22
CA VAL A 150 -5.96 6.57 -4.92
C VAL A 150 -5.82 8.04 -4.55
N ARG A 151 -6.32 8.41 -3.38
CA ARG A 151 -6.24 9.76 -2.85
C ARG A 151 -4.93 10.02 -2.12
N ARG A 152 -4.49 9.05 -1.32
CA ARG A 152 -3.27 9.14 -0.51
C ARG A 152 -2.54 7.81 -0.50
N TYR A 153 -1.21 7.89 -0.51
CA TYR A 153 -0.33 6.78 -0.20
C TYR A 153 0.37 7.05 1.12
N PHE A 154 0.57 6.01 1.92
CA PHE A 154 1.31 6.08 3.17
C PHE A 154 2.36 4.99 3.20
N LEU A 155 3.60 5.39 3.47
CA LEU A 155 4.77 4.53 3.48
C LEU A 155 5.54 4.70 4.78
N GLU A 156 6.18 3.63 5.24
CA GLU A 156 7.23 3.76 6.25
C GLU A 156 8.41 4.57 5.68
N SER A 157 8.97 5.46 6.49
CA SER A 157 10.18 6.22 6.17
C SER A 157 11.45 5.39 6.40
N GLU A 158 12.60 5.90 5.95
CA GLU A 158 13.91 5.43 6.39
C GLU A 158 14.24 5.93 7.81
N THR A 159 13.65 7.06 8.19
CA THR A 159 13.73 7.56 9.56
C THR A 159 12.86 6.70 10.48
N VAL A 160 13.45 6.27 11.58
CA VAL A 160 12.74 5.47 12.59
C VAL A 160 11.53 6.23 13.13
N ASN A 161 10.40 5.54 13.26
CA ASN A 161 9.14 6.10 13.79
C ASN A 161 8.57 7.27 12.97
N GLU A 162 8.78 7.27 11.66
CA GLU A 162 8.23 8.26 10.75
C GLU A 162 7.41 7.57 9.64
N LEU A 163 6.22 8.13 9.37
CA LEU A 163 5.34 7.79 8.26
C LEU A 163 5.40 8.89 7.21
N ILE A 164 5.52 8.53 5.94
CA ILE A 164 5.43 9.46 4.82
C ILE A 164 4.04 9.37 4.21
N GLU A 165 3.38 10.51 4.09
CA GLU A 165 2.13 10.67 3.33
C GLU A 165 2.44 11.33 1.99
N TYR A 166 1.94 10.74 0.90
CA TYR A 166 1.96 11.29 -0.44
C TYR A 166 0.57 11.61 -0.92
N MET A 167 0.40 12.80 -1.48
CA MET A 167 -0.80 13.29 -2.15
C MET A 167 -0.41 13.98 -3.45
N VAL A 168 -1.39 14.31 -4.28
CA VAL A 168 -1.22 15.19 -5.42
C VAL A 168 -2.19 16.36 -5.35
N THR A 169 -1.77 17.52 -5.87
CA THR A 169 -2.65 18.65 -6.10
C THR A 169 -3.54 18.41 -7.32
N ASP A 170 -4.51 19.29 -7.57
CA ASP A 170 -5.35 19.25 -8.78
C ASP A 170 -4.54 19.38 -10.08
N GLN A 171 -3.31 19.91 -10.00
CA GLN A 171 -2.36 19.99 -11.11
C GLN A 171 -1.38 18.80 -11.17
N PHE A 172 -1.65 17.74 -10.42
CA PHE A 172 -0.78 16.56 -10.28
C PHE A 172 0.66 16.90 -9.88
N LYS A 173 0.84 17.86 -8.97
CA LYS A 173 2.10 18.10 -8.28
C LYS A 173 2.15 17.26 -7.02
N LEU A 174 3.25 16.57 -6.81
CA LEU A 174 3.46 15.73 -5.62
C LEU A 174 3.53 16.61 -4.36
N VAL A 175 2.77 16.21 -3.36
CA VAL A 175 2.84 16.76 -1.99
C VAL A 175 3.27 15.63 -1.07
N GLN A 176 4.36 15.85 -0.36
CA GLN A 176 4.92 14.90 0.60
C GLN A 176 4.87 15.51 1.99
N SER A 177 4.41 14.74 2.96
CA SER A 177 4.38 15.11 4.38
C SER A 177 5.05 14.04 5.22
N HIS A 178 5.89 14.45 6.16
CA HIS A 178 6.56 13.58 7.12
C HIS A 178 5.82 13.66 8.47
N ILE A 179 5.38 12.53 8.99
CA ILE A 179 4.54 12.42 10.19
C ILE A 179 5.29 11.62 11.24
N GLN A 180 5.69 12.27 12.32
CA GLN A 180 6.30 11.58 13.47
C GLN A 180 5.25 10.74 14.21
N LEU A 181 5.65 9.53 14.63
CA LEU A 181 4.78 8.51 15.23
C LEU A 181 4.93 8.44 16.75
#